data_03950965dd43fe38ea3427dd12e0dec2
#
_entry.id   03950965dd43fe38ea3427dd12e0dec2
#
_cell.length_a   1.000
_cell.length_b   1.000
_cell.length_c   1.000
_cell.angle_alpha   90.00
_cell.angle_beta   90.00
_cell.angle_gamma   90.00
#
_symmetry.space_group_name_H-M   'P 1'
#
loop_
_entity.id
_entity.type
_entity.pdbx_description
1 polymer ?
#
loop_
_entity_poly.entity_id
_entity_poly.type
_entity_poly.pdbx_seq_one_letter_code
_entity_poly.pdbx_strand_id
1 'polypeptide(L)'
;VLSLAELKALQTRRSYPAVSILAPTHRTAPSNKQDRIKVTNLVNKAVDRLHGEFNKREVAPVVKNLLGLVKQVDWKHTLDGLALYASSDYTAAFSLPFRVKPRAIVDETFATRDLVFAFNRAPAYRVLSLGHTVRVYDAWTNNLEEHTSKPFPMSHRGAGGASKLPGGKGINISSQRDDAQRKFFGTVDDAVSVLHKANPLPLIITGVERNLAFYKEVTSLFVCQYRWLCWQGTTTRLLPVSLGKLVWPVV
;
A
#
# COMPACT_ATOMS: atom_id res chain seq x y z
N VAL A 1 2.08 -1.98 2.28
CA VAL A 1 1.09 -1.68 3.35
C VAL A 1 0.97 -2.91 4.23
N LEU A 2 1.06 -2.74 5.56
CA LEU A 2 0.94 -3.85 6.51
C LEU A 2 -0.49 -4.40 6.51
N SER A 3 -0.66 -5.66 6.11
CA SER A 3 -1.93 -6.37 6.18
C SER A 3 -2.11 -7.11 7.52
N LEU A 4 -3.36 -7.37 7.89
CA LEU A 4 -3.66 -8.17 9.10
C LEU A 4 -3.07 -9.59 9.00
N ALA A 5 -3.06 -10.17 7.79
CA ALA A 5 -2.50 -11.49 7.54
C ALA A 5 -0.99 -11.52 7.78
N GLU A 6 -0.25 -10.52 7.28
CA GLU A 6 1.18 -10.38 7.51
C GLU A 6 1.52 -10.16 8.99
N LEU A 7 0.72 -9.31 9.67
CA LEU A 7 0.89 -9.08 11.10
C LEU A 7 0.70 -10.39 11.91
N LYS A 8 -0.37 -11.15 11.62
CA LYS A 8 -0.61 -12.45 12.26
C LYS A 8 0.50 -13.45 11.95
N ALA A 9 0.92 -13.54 10.68
CA ALA A 9 2.01 -14.42 10.28
C ALA A 9 3.32 -14.10 11.00
N LEU A 10 3.61 -12.79 11.20
CA LEU A 10 4.78 -12.35 11.94
C LEU A 10 4.68 -12.68 13.44
N GLN A 11 3.49 -12.53 14.04
CA GLN A 11 3.26 -12.82 15.46
C GLN A 11 3.32 -14.32 15.80
N THR A 12 2.88 -15.16 14.90
CA THR A 12 2.87 -16.63 15.10
C THR A 12 4.24 -17.28 14.83
N ARG A 13 5.12 -16.56 14.13
CA ARG A 13 6.43 -17.11 13.77
C ARG A 13 7.35 -17.19 14.99
N ARG A 14 7.92 -18.37 15.17
CA ARG A 14 8.95 -18.68 16.18
C ARG A 14 10.25 -19.00 15.46
N SER A 15 11.31 -18.32 15.79
CA SER A 15 12.65 -18.57 15.24
C SER A 15 13.69 -17.99 16.19
N TYR A 16 14.69 -18.77 16.54
CA TYR A 16 15.77 -18.28 17.41
C TYR A 16 17.12 -18.39 16.70
N PRO A 17 17.82 -17.28 16.51
CA PRO A 17 17.49 -15.92 16.90
C PRO A 17 16.56 -15.22 15.88
N ALA A 18 15.54 -14.52 16.39
CA ALA A 18 14.73 -13.56 15.64
C ALA A 18 15.18 -12.14 15.97
N VAL A 19 15.54 -11.38 14.96
CA VAL A 19 16.04 -10.01 15.12
C VAL A 19 14.99 -9.00 14.69
N SER A 20 14.69 -8.04 15.59
CA SER A 20 13.80 -6.91 15.33
C SER A 20 14.57 -5.61 15.50
N ILE A 21 14.67 -4.82 14.44
CA ILE A 21 15.27 -3.48 14.47
C ILE A 21 14.17 -2.45 14.32
N LEU A 22 14.05 -1.56 15.28
CA LEU A 22 13.13 -0.43 15.26
C LEU A 22 13.94 0.86 15.26
N ALA A 23 13.69 1.73 14.29
CA ALA A 23 14.44 2.98 14.16
C ALA A 23 13.53 4.14 13.73
N PRO A 24 13.74 5.35 14.26
CA PRO A 24 13.10 6.54 13.74
C PRO A 24 13.69 6.89 12.38
N THR A 25 12.83 7.30 11.46
CA THR A 25 13.18 7.77 10.11
C THR A 25 12.48 9.10 9.84
N HIS A 26 12.78 9.73 8.72
CA HIS A 26 12.25 11.03 8.34
C HIS A 26 11.74 10.99 6.89
N ARG A 27 10.59 11.64 6.65
CA ARG A 27 9.93 11.67 5.33
C ARG A 27 10.63 12.54 4.31
N THR A 28 11.33 13.60 4.78
CA THR A 28 11.85 14.65 3.90
C THR A 28 13.33 14.94 4.14
N ALA A 29 13.99 15.38 3.08
CA ALA A 29 15.34 15.93 3.18
C ALA A 29 15.33 17.28 3.94
N PRO A 30 16.41 17.65 4.65
CA PRO A 30 17.71 16.96 4.74
C PRO A 30 17.75 15.85 5.81
N SER A 31 16.73 15.73 6.66
CA SER A 31 16.73 14.86 7.84
C SER A 31 16.87 13.37 7.51
N ASN A 32 16.29 12.94 6.37
CA ASN A 32 16.34 11.54 5.92
C ASN A 32 17.74 11.08 5.46
N LYS A 33 18.66 12.00 5.13
CA LYS A 33 20.00 11.64 4.65
C LYS A 33 20.82 10.82 5.65
N GLN A 34 20.58 11.02 6.94
CA GLN A 34 21.27 10.31 8.02
C GLN A 34 20.58 9.02 8.46
N ASP A 35 19.35 8.78 8.03
CA ASP A 35 18.55 7.66 8.52
C ASP A 35 19.20 6.31 8.18
N ARG A 36 19.69 6.17 6.95
CA ARG A 36 20.42 4.96 6.55
C ARG A 36 21.60 4.67 7.46
N ILE A 37 22.39 5.68 7.82
CA ILE A 37 23.57 5.53 8.71
C ILE A 37 23.12 5.09 10.09
N LYS A 38 22.08 5.75 10.65
CA LYS A 38 21.53 5.43 11.98
C LYS A 38 21.00 4.01 12.06
N VAL A 39 20.26 3.58 11.04
CA VAL A 39 19.73 2.21 10.96
C VAL A 39 20.86 1.20 10.79
N THR A 40 21.84 1.48 9.93
CA THR A 40 23.02 0.60 9.77
C THR A 40 23.78 0.44 11.08
N ASN A 41 23.94 1.50 11.86
CA ASN A 41 24.60 1.42 13.18
C ASN A 41 23.81 0.54 14.16
N LEU A 42 22.47 0.61 14.15
CA LEU A 42 21.63 -0.29 14.97
C LEU A 42 21.74 -1.75 14.51
N VAL A 43 21.78 -1.98 13.21
CA VAL A 43 21.98 -3.31 12.63
C VAL A 43 23.34 -3.88 13.05
N ASN A 44 24.42 -3.08 12.96
CA ASN A 44 25.75 -3.50 13.38
C ASN A 44 25.77 -3.89 14.87
N LYS A 45 25.13 -3.09 15.74
CA LYS A 45 24.98 -3.44 17.16
C LYS A 45 24.27 -4.78 17.37
N ALA A 46 23.23 -5.06 16.58
CA ALA A 46 22.53 -6.36 16.64
C ALA A 46 23.45 -7.49 16.16
N VAL A 47 24.21 -7.27 15.10
CA VAL A 47 25.17 -8.25 14.56
C VAL A 47 26.28 -8.55 15.58
N ASP A 48 26.84 -7.51 16.22
CA ASP A 48 27.86 -7.69 17.27
C ASP A 48 27.31 -8.51 18.44
N ARG A 49 26.08 -8.24 18.85
CA ARG A 49 25.40 -9.01 19.89
C ARG A 49 25.20 -10.48 19.47
N LEU A 50 24.73 -10.72 18.25
CA LEU A 50 24.58 -12.08 17.71
C LEU A 50 25.91 -12.85 17.70
N HIS A 51 27.01 -12.20 17.32
CA HIS A 51 28.33 -12.82 17.31
C HIS A 51 28.90 -13.07 18.71
N GLY A 52 28.44 -12.32 19.72
CA GLY A 52 28.81 -12.53 21.13
C GLY A 52 28.03 -13.66 21.81
N GLU A 53 26.77 -13.88 21.41
CA GLU A 53 25.87 -14.85 22.03
C GLU A 53 25.82 -16.20 21.27
N PHE A 54 26.16 -16.21 19.97
CA PHE A 54 25.99 -17.38 19.09
C PHE A 54 27.24 -17.69 18.26
N ASN A 55 27.29 -18.94 17.76
CA ASN A 55 28.30 -19.31 16.80
C ASN A 55 28.10 -18.55 15.46
N LYS A 56 29.18 -18.00 14.90
CA LYS A 56 29.15 -17.21 13.66
C LYS A 56 28.49 -17.96 12.48
N ARG A 57 28.65 -19.27 12.40
CA ARG A 57 28.06 -20.08 11.32
C ARG A 57 26.55 -20.18 11.44
N GLU A 58 26.02 -20.27 12.65
CA GLU A 58 24.58 -20.40 12.93
C GLU A 58 23.84 -19.11 12.61
N VAL A 59 24.44 -17.95 12.92
CA VAL A 59 23.81 -16.64 12.70
C VAL A 59 24.11 -16.05 11.33
N ALA A 60 25.01 -16.62 10.53
CA ALA A 60 25.35 -16.13 9.21
C ALA A 60 24.14 -15.88 8.29
N PRO A 61 23.11 -16.77 8.22
CA PRO A 61 21.90 -16.51 7.44
C PRO A 61 21.14 -15.29 7.93
N VAL A 62 20.95 -15.13 9.25
CA VAL A 62 20.24 -14.00 9.86
C VAL A 62 20.95 -12.68 9.57
N VAL A 63 22.28 -12.66 9.74
CA VAL A 63 23.12 -11.48 9.45
C VAL A 63 23.04 -11.11 7.97
N LYS A 64 23.14 -12.11 7.06
CA LYS A 64 22.98 -11.89 5.62
C LYS A 64 21.62 -11.27 5.28
N ASN A 65 20.55 -11.84 5.85
CA ASN A 65 19.18 -11.39 5.66
C ASN A 65 18.99 -9.95 6.18
N LEU A 66 19.50 -9.64 7.36
CA LEU A 66 19.40 -8.33 7.98
C LEU A 66 20.15 -7.25 7.17
N LEU A 67 21.38 -7.54 6.73
CA LEU A 67 22.15 -6.63 5.87
C LEU A 67 21.50 -6.48 4.47
N GLY A 68 20.87 -7.53 3.95
CA GLY A 68 20.10 -7.52 2.72
C GLY A 68 18.90 -6.58 2.80
N LEU A 69 18.14 -6.61 3.91
CA LEU A 69 17.01 -5.71 4.15
C LEU A 69 17.40 -4.24 4.11
N VAL A 70 18.52 -3.86 4.75
CA VAL A 70 19.00 -2.46 4.74
C VAL A 70 19.29 -1.96 3.32
N LYS A 71 19.72 -2.84 2.41
CA LYS A 71 19.96 -2.49 1.00
C LYS A 71 18.67 -2.35 0.20
N GLN A 72 17.61 -3.08 0.58
CA GLN A 72 16.31 -3.09 -0.10
C GLN A 72 15.39 -1.94 0.32
N VAL A 73 15.62 -1.32 1.47
CA VAL A 73 14.81 -0.19 1.94
C VAL A 73 14.93 0.99 0.97
N ASP A 74 13.78 1.52 0.54
CA ASP A 74 13.73 2.78 -0.20
C ASP A 74 13.86 3.98 0.77
N TRP A 75 15.10 4.45 0.91
CA TRP A 75 15.45 5.56 1.81
C TRP A 75 14.89 6.92 1.39
N LYS A 76 14.36 7.04 0.17
CA LYS A 76 13.74 8.28 -0.31
C LYS A 76 12.27 8.42 0.13
N HIS A 77 11.59 7.29 0.33
CA HIS A 77 10.18 7.24 0.64
C HIS A 77 9.87 6.58 1.99
N THR A 78 10.77 6.72 2.97
CA THR A 78 10.51 6.28 4.35
C THR A 78 9.47 7.17 5.03
N LEU A 79 8.76 6.60 6.02
CA LEU A 79 7.86 7.32 6.90
C LEU A 79 8.62 7.82 8.17
N ASP A 80 7.91 8.00 9.28
CA ASP A 80 8.48 8.53 10.53
C ASP A 80 9.20 7.45 11.37
N GLY A 81 8.98 6.18 11.02
CA GLY A 81 9.62 5.02 11.65
C GLY A 81 9.82 3.88 10.67
N LEU A 82 10.78 3.02 10.98
CA LEU A 82 11.12 1.82 10.21
C LEU A 82 11.25 0.64 11.17
N ALA A 83 10.61 -0.48 10.81
CA ALA A 83 10.75 -1.75 11.49
C ALA A 83 11.32 -2.78 10.51
N LEU A 84 12.44 -3.42 10.88
CA LEU A 84 13.07 -4.50 10.12
C LEU A 84 13.03 -5.78 10.95
N TYR A 85 12.62 -6.87 10.33
CA TYR A 85 12.54 -8.19 10.96
C TYR A 85 13.32 -9.19 10.13
N ALA A 86 14.23 -9.91 10.78
CA ALA A 86 15.03 -10.93 10.13
C ALA A 86 15.21 -12.15 11.03
N SER A 87 15.06 -13.33 10.44
CA SER A 87 15.47 -14.63 11.00
C SER A 87 16.23 -15.41 9.93
N SER A 88 16.54 -16.65 10.19
CA SER A 88 17.22 -17.54 9.23
C SER A 88 16.40 -17.72 7.93
N ASP A 89 15.06 -17.75 8.04
CA ASP A 89 14.11 -18.13 7.00
C ASP A 89 13.12 -17.01 6.62
N TYR A 90 13.20 -15.85 7.29
CA TYR A 90 12.23 -14.78 7.09
C TYR A 90 12.87 -13.40 7.12
N THR A 91 12.37 -12.53 6.24
CA THR A 91 12.74 -11.11 6.20
C THR A 91 11.51 -10.25 5.92
N ALA A 92 11.37 -9.12 6.63
CA ALA A 92 10.34 -8.13 6.35
C ALA A 92 10.79 -6.74 6.77
N ALA A 93 10.33 -5.72 6.02
CA ALA A 93 10.54 -4.32 6.35
C ALA A 93 9.20 -3.57 6.29
N PHE A 94 8.90 -2.79 7.32
CA PHE A 94 7.67 -2.01 7.41
C PHE A 94 7.98 -0.56 7.76
N SER A 95 7.43 0.37 6.99
CA SER A 95 7.45 1.79 7.34
C SER A 95 6.31 2.10 8.30
N LEU A 96 6.61 2.86 9.36
CA LEU A 96 5.65 3.21 10.41
C LEU A 96 5.29 4.70 10.32
N PRO A 97 4.00 5.07 10.47
CA PRO A 97 3.55 6.46 10.34
C PRO A 97 3.86 7.34 11.56
N PHE A 98 4.57 6.82 12.54
CA PHE A 98 4.97 7.52 13.77
C PHE A 98 6.41 7.17 14.16
N ARG A 99 7.01 8.02 14.95
CA ARG A 99 8.35 7.83 15.48
C ARG A 99 8.39 6.70 16.49
N VAL A 100 9.36 5.81 16.32
CA VAL A 100 9.67 4.73 17.26
C VAL A 100 11.00 5.00 17.97
N LYS A 101 11.13 4.47 19.19
CA LYS A 101 12.43 4.52 19.89
C LYS A 101 13.43 3.58 19.21
N PRO A 102 14.68 4.02 18.96
CA PRO A 102 15.68 3.17 18.34
C PRO A 102 16.04 2.00 19.26
N ARG A 103 15.89 0.78 18.76
CA ARG A 103 16.21 -0.44 19.51
C ARG A 103 16.45 -1.64 18.56
N ALA A 104 17.35 -2.49 19.01
CA ALA A 104 17.66 -3.78 18.42
C ALA A 104 17.33 -4.87 19.44
N ILE A 105 16.42 -5.77 19.08
CA ILE A 105 15.92 -6.85 19.94
C ILE A 105 16.28 -8.15 19.26
N VAL A 106 16.88 -9.07 20.03
CA VAL A 106 17.17 -10.45 19.64
C VAL A 106 16.40 -11.34 20.61
N ASP A 107 15.47 -12.14 20.11
CA ASP A 107 14.56 -12.96 20.92
C ASP A 107 14.12 -14.19 20.12
N GLU A 108 13.26 -15.05 20.69
CA GLU A 108 12.59 -16.16 20.03
C GLU A 108 11.44 -15.71 19.12
N THR A 109 10.93 -14.50 19.35
CA THR A 109 9.80 -13.92 18.63
C THR A 109 10.13 -12.52 18.14
N PHE A 110 9.43 -12.09 17.10
CA PHE A 110 9.55 -10.73 16.63
C PHE A 110 8.82 -9.73 17.54
N ALA A 111 9.43 -8.56 17.76
CA ALA A 111 8.86 -7.47 18.53
C ALA A 111 7.79 -6.72 17.72
N THR A 112 6.56 -7.23 17.69
CA THR A 112 5.46 -6.74 16.85
C THR A 112 4.59 -5.65 17.50
N ARG A 113 4.86 -5.26 18.75
CA ARG A 113 4.05 -4.28 19.50
C ARG A 113 3.82 -2.97 18.72
N ASP A 114 4.87 -2.42 18.12
CA ASP A 114 4.75 -1.15 17.39
C ASP A 114 4.01 -1.32 16.07
N LEU A 115 4.06 -2.51 15.44
CA LEU A 115 3.23 -2.82 14.28
C LEU A 115 1.75 -2.93 14.64
N VAL A 116 1.42 -3.58 15.77
CA VAL A 116 0.03 -3.63 16.28
C VAL A 116 -0.49 -2.23 16.57
N PHE A 117 0.33 -1.40 17.19
CA PHE A 117 -0.01 -0.01 17.46
C PHE A 117 -0.21 0.79 16.18
N ALA A 118 0.64 0.59 15.17
CA ALA A 118 0.51 1.19 13.85
C ALA A 118 -0.79 0.77 13.16
N PHE A 119 -1.09 -0.52 13.19
CA PHE A 119 -2.29 -1.08 12.58
C PHE A 119 -3.59 -0.50 13.17
N ASN A 120 -3.62 -0.32 14.50
CA ASN A 120 -4.81 0.19 15.19
C ASN A 120 -4.96 1.72 15.11
N ARG A 121 -3.85 2.46 15.03
CA ARG A 121 -3.87 3.92 15.11
C ARG A 121 -3.90 4.65 13.78
N ALA A 122 -3.46 4.01 12.74
CA ALA A 122 -3.49 4.52 11.38
C ALA A 122 -4.00 3.40 10.46
N PRO A 123 -5.32 3.18 10.40
CA PRO A 123 -5.89 2.14 9.57
C PRO A 123 -5.45 2.32 8.12
N ALA A 124 -5.01 1.24 7.52
CA ALA A 124 -4.80 1.21 6.09
C ALA A 124 -6.16 1.35 5.39
N TYR A 125 -6.18 2.04 4.26
CA TYR A 125 -7.37 2.18 3.44
C TYR A 125 -6.98 2.07 1.97
N ARG A 126 -7.96 1.85 1.11
CA ARG A 126 -7.78 1.74 -0.34
C ARG A 126 -8.44 2.90 -1.04
N VAL A 127 -7.79 3.42 -2.08
CA VAL A 127 -8.34 4.50 -2.90
C VAL A 127 -8.53 4.00 -4.32
N LEU A 128 -9.76 4.07 -4.83
CA LEU A 128 -10.11 3.81 -6.22
C LEU A 128 -10.27 5.15 -6.94
N SER A 129 -9.40 5.44 -7.88
CA SER A 129 -9.44 6.67 -8.68
C SER A 129 -10.08 6.40 -10.05
N LEU A 130 -11.28 6.93 -10.25
CA LEU A 130 -12.10 6.77 -11.47
C LEU A 130 -11.78 7.87 -12.48
N GLY A 131 -10.68 7.71 -13.23
CA GLY A 131 -10.30 8.58 -14.35
C GLY A 131 -10.48 7.90 -15.71
N HIS A 132 -9.85 8.45 -16.76
CA HIS A 132 -9.68 7.76 -18.04
C HIS A 132 -8.91 6.45 -17.88
N THR A 133 -7.92 6.46 -17.00
CA THR A 133 -7.26 5.27 -16.46
C THR A 133 -7.69 5.12 -15.02
N VAL A 134 -8.29 4.00 -14.69
CA VAL A 134 -8.68 3.66 -13.33
C VAL A 134 -7.46 3.08 -12.61
N ARG A 135 -7.18 3.63 -11.44
CA ARG A 135 -6.04 3.24 -10.61
C ARG A 135 -6.50 2.89 -9.21
N VAL A 136 -5.83 1.96 -8.60
CA VAL A 136 -6.02 1.58 -7.21
C VAL A 136 -4.77 1.92 -6.43
N TYR A 137 -4.94 2.48 -5.26
CA TYR A 137 -3.86 2.77 -4.33
C TYR A 137 -4.16 2.13 -2.99
N ASP A 138 -3.20 1.45 -2.42
CA ASP A 138 -3.21 1.11 -1.01
C ASP A 138 -2.56 2.25 -0.24
N ALA A 139 -3.21 2.69 0.82
CA ALA A 139 -2.86 3.92 1.51
C ALA A 139 -2.71 3.72 3.00
N TRP A 140 -1.79 4.49 3.57
CA TRP A 140 -1.57 4.59 4.99
C TRP A 140 -1.32 6.05 5.38
N THR A 141 -2.19 6.61 6.20
CA THR A 141 -2.21 8.06 6.45
C THR A 141 -2.36 8.84 5.13
N ASN A 142 -1.47 9.75 4.80
CA ASN A 142 -1.46 10.52 3.57
C ASN A 142 -0.51 9.95 2.49
N ASN A 143 0.05 8.77 2.71
CA ASN A 143 0.94 8.12 1.76
C ASN A 143 0.15 7.07 0.96
N LEU A 144 0.16 7.20 -0.37
CA LEU A 144 -0.48 6.28 -1.30
C LEU A 144 0.57 5.52 -2.10
N GLU A 145 0.43 4.22 -2.16
CA GLU A 145 1.23 3.33 -3.00
C GLU A 145 0.35 2.76 -4.11
N GLU A 146 0.74 2.97 -5.36
CA GLU A 146 -0.04 2.49 -6.51
C GLU A 146 0.03 0.97 -6.60
N HIS A 147 -1.14 0.34 -6.70
CA HIS A 147 -1.26 -1.08 -6.93
C HIS A 147 -1.05 -1.38 -8.42
N THR A 148 0.14 -1.86 -8.77
CA THR A 148 0.54 -2.10 -10.17
C THR A 148 0.38 -3.54 -10.62
N SER A 149 -0.15 -4.44 -9.77
CA SER A 149 -0.42 -5.82 -10.15
C SER A 149 -1.70 -5.93 -10.99
N LYS A 150 -1.67 -6.77 -12.03
CA LYS A 150 -2.82 -6.99 -12.92
C LYS A 150 -4.09 -7.28 -12.13
N PRO A 151 -5.26 -6.72 -12.55
CA PRO A 151 -5.49 -6.01 -13.81
C PRO A 151 -5.22 -4.49 -13.78
N PHE A 152 -4.83 -3.90 -12.65
CA PHE A 152 -4.58 -2.46 -12.54
C PHE A 152 -3.18 -2.04 -13.02
N PRO A 153 -3.05 -0.82 -13.62
CA PRO A 153 -4.12 0.15 -13.95
C PRO A 153 -4.97 -0.27 -15.16
N MET A 154 -6.28 0.04 -15.13
CA MET A 154 -7.24 -0.28 -16.17
C MET A 154 -7.60 0.96 -16.97
N SER A 155 -7.43 0.92 -18.31
CA SER A 155 -7.78 2.04 -19.18
C SER A 155 -9.03 1.73 -19.99
N HIS A 156 -9.98 2.68 -20.00
CA HIS A 156 -11.13 2.59 -20.87
C HIS A 156 -10.70 2.86 -22.31
N ARG A 157 -10.70 1.84 -23.14
CA ARG A 157 -10.63 1.99 -24.59
C ARG A 157 -12.04 2.35 -25.04
N GLY A 158 -12.31 3.63 -25.27
CA GLY A 158 -13.63 4.11 -25.72
C GLY A 158 -14.23 3.23 -26.80
N ALA A 159 -15.55 3.27 -26.95
CA ALA A 159 -16.23 2.56 -28.04
C ALA A 159 -15.53 2.93 -29.36
N GLY A 160 -14.71 2.01 -29.88
CA GLY A 160 -13.95 2.24 -31.10
C GLY A 160 -14.93 2.46 -32.28
N GLY A 161 -14.65 3.51 -33.05
CA GLY A 161 -15.20 3.78 -34.35
C GLY A 161 -16.72 3.76 -34.52
N ALA A 162 -17.24 4.69 -35.27
CA ALA A 162 -18.64 4.69 -35.66
C ALA A 162 -19.01 3.37 -36.36
N SER A 163 -19.53 2.40 -35.62
CA SER A 163 -20.14 1.22 -36.20
C SER A 163 -21.48 1.66 -36.77
N LYS A 164 -21.56 1.84 -38.08
CA LYS A 164 -22.82 1.97 -38.79
C LYS A 164 -23.54 0.64 -38.65
N LEU A 165 -24.61 0.62 -37.87
CA LEU A 165 -25.52 -0.54 -37.91
C LEU A 165 -26.17 -0.64 -39.29
N PRO A 166 -26.31 -1.87 -39.82
CA PRO A 166 -27.12 -2.10 -41.00
C PRO A 166 -28.55 -1.64 -40.69
N GLY A 167 -29.07 -0.64 -41.42
CA GLY A 167 -30.42 -0.17 -41.26
C GLY A 167 -30.65 1.33 -40.99
N GLY A 168 -29.59 2.15 -40.95
CA GLY A 168 -29.70 3.61 -41.05
C GLY A 168 -30.41 4.35 -39.91
N LYS A 169 -30.82 3.68 -38.82
CA LYS A 169 -31.36 4.34 -37.63
C LYS A 169 -30.20 4.91 -36.80
N GLY A 170 -30.20 6.24 -36.65
CA GLY A 170 -29.18 6.95 -35.89
C GLY A 170 -29.11 6.45 -34.46
N ILE A 171 -28.05 5.71 -34.12
CA ILE A 171 -27.73 5.38 -32.73
C ILE A 171 -27.27 6.66 -32.08
N ASN A 172 -27.85 6.97 -30.93
CA ASN A 172 -27.37 8.07 -30.12
C ASN A 172 -25.96 7.72 -29.59
N ILE A 173 -24.93 8.31 -30.20
CA ILE A 173 -23.52 8.07 -29.91
C ILE A 173 -23.20 8.34 -28.43
N SER A 174 -23.91 9.27 -27.80
CA SER A 174 -23.73 9.55 -26.37
C SER A 174 -24.22 8.40 -25.50
N SER A 175 -25.38 7.81 -25.78
CA SER A 175 -25.93 6.66 -25.06
C SER A 175 -25.00 5.45 -25.18
N GLN A 176 -24.48 5.18 -26.36
CA GLN A 176 -23.54 4.07 -26.60
C GLN A 176 -22.23 4.25 -25.82
N ARG A 177 -21.75 5.48 -25.72
CA ARG A 177 -20.57 5.81 -24.91
C ARG A 177 -20.84 5.60 -23.42
N ASP A 178 -22.01 5.99 -22.94
CA ASP A 178 -22.42 5.84 -21.54
C ASP A 178 -22.56 4.36 -21.17
N ASP A 179 -23.13 3.55 -22.05
CA ASP A 179 -23.25 2.10 -21.86
C ASP A 179 -21.88 1.40 -21.87
N ALA A 180 -20.98 1.82 -22.74
CA ALA A 180 -19.60 1.33 -22.75
C ALA A 180 -18.87 1.68 -21.45
N GLN A 181 -19.10 2.89 -20.92
CA GLN A 181 -18.53 3.33 -19.64
C GLN A 181 -19.07 2.51 -18.46
N ARG A 182 -20.39 2.25 -18.42
CA ARG A 182 -20.99 1.39 -17.40
C ARG A 182 -20.41 -0.03 -17.43
N LYS A 183 -20.31 -0.63 -18.61
CA LYS A 183 -19.69 -1.96 -18.78
C LYS A 183 -18.25 -1.98 -18.30
N PHE A 184 -17.48 -0.97 -18.65
CA PHE A 184 -16.10 -0.84 -18.18
C PHE A 184 -16.04 -0.75 -16.65
N PHE A 185 -16.89 0.05 -16.03
CA PHE A 185 -16.92 0.16 -14.56
C PHE A 185 -17.43 -1.11 -13.89
N GLY A 186 -18.29 -1.91 -14.50
CA GLY A 186 -18.62 -3.25 -14.04
C GLY A 186 -17.39 -4.15 -13.95
N THR A 187 -16.55 -4.16 -15.01
CA THR A 187 -15.29 -4.92 -14.99
C THR A 187 -14.32 -4.42 -13.92
N VAL A 188 -14.30 -3.10 -13.66
CA VAL A 188 -13.52 -2.50 -12.58
C VAL A 188 -14.04 -2.97 -11.22
N ASP A 189 -15.36 -3.01 -11.02
CA ASP A 189 -15.99 -3.46 -9.77
C ASP A 189 -15.67 -4.91 -9.45
N ASP A 190 -15.71 -5.78 -10.44
CA ASP A 190 -15.30 -7.19 -10.31
C ASP A 190 -13.84 -7.31 -9.84
N ALA A 191 -12.95 -6.54 -10.47
CA ALA A 191 -11.53 -6.55 -10.13
C ALA A 191 -11.27 -6.01 -8.72
N VAL A 192 -11.94 -4.93 -8.31
CA VAL A 192 -11.87 -4.37 -6.95
C VAL A 192 -12.43 -5.37 -5.93
N SER A 193 -13.50 -6.07 -6.27
CA SER A 193 -14.11 -7.10 -5.41
C SER A 193 -13.14 -8.23 -5.10
N VAL A 194 -12.35 -8.68 -6.07
CA VAL A 194 -11.29 -9.69 -5.86
C VAL A 194 -10.23 -9.17 -4.90
N LEU A 195 -9.75 -7.93 -5.10
CA LEU A 195 -8.78 -7.31 -4.21
C LEU A 195 -9.33 -7.14 -2.78
N HIS A 196 -10.61 -6.77 -2.67
CA HIS A 196 -11.25 -6.57 -1.37
C HIS A 196 -11.42 -7.89 -0.60
N LYS A 197 -11.77 -8.99 -1.30
CA LYS A 197 -11.85 -10.33 -0.70
C LYS A 197 -10.48 -10.82 -0.21
N ALA A 198 -9.41 -10.52 -0.94
CA ALA A 198 -8.06 -10.91 -0.55
C ALA A 198 -7.53 -10.11 0.65
N ASN A 199 -7.84 -8.81 0.71
CA ASN A 199 -7.45 -7.91 1.80
C ASN A 199 -8.53 -6.84 2.00
N PRO A 200 -9.45 -7.02 2.96
CA PRO A 200 -10.57 -6.11 3.20
C PRO A 200 -10.07 -4.83 3.87
N LEU A 201 -9.90 -3.78 3.07
CA LEU A 201 -9.56 -2.43 3.52
C LEU A 201 -10.75 -1.49 3.27
N PRO A 202 -10.97 -0.49 4.13
CA PRO A 202 -11.92 0.59 3.84
C PRO A 202 -11.63 1.18 2.46
N LEU A 203 -12.65 1.34 1.61
CA LEU A 203 -12.49 1.82 0.25
C LEU A 203 -13.01 3.26 0.12
N ILE A 204 -12.16 4.14 -0.41
CA ILE A 204 -12.51 5.49 -0.79
C ILE A 204 -12.52 5.57 -2.31
N ILE A 205 -13.62 6.06 -2.87
CA ILE A 205 -13.80 6.18 -4.31
C ILE A 205 -13.75 7.64 -4.68
N THR A 206 -12.85 8.01 -5.58
CA THR A 206 -12.65 9.39 -6.05
C THR A 206 -12.72 9.46 -7.56
N GLY A 207 -13.24 10.55 -8.07
CA GLY A 207 -13.39 10.80 -9.51
C GLY A 207 -14.23 12.02 -9.79
N VAL A 208 -14.42 12.33 -11.08
CA VAL A 208 -15.37 13.36 -11.52
C VAL A 208 -16.80 12.86 -11.28
N GLU A 209 -17.71 13.78 -11.03
CA GLU A 209 -19.10 13.48 -10.67
C GLU A 209 -19.79 12.48 -11.61
N ARG A 210 -19.60 12.65 -12.92
CA ARG A 210 -20.15 11.74 -13.94
C ARG A 210 -19.65 10.30 -13.77
N ASN A 211 -18.35 10.10 -13.51
CA ASN A 211 -17.79 8.76 -13.33
C ASN A 211 -18.27 8.12 -12.02
N LEU A 212 -18.37 8.94 -10.96
CA LEU A 212 -18.91 8.49 -9.68
C LEU A 212 -20.40 8.06 -9.83
N ALA A 213 -21.21 8.80 -10.59
CA ALA A 213 -22.60 8.45 -10.86
C ALA A 213 -22.69 7.10 -11.59
N PHE A 214 -21.94 6.91 -12.68
CA PHE A 214 -21.94 5.64 -13.41
C PHE A 214 -21.41 4.47 -12.57
N TYR A 215 -20.38 4.68 -11.76
CA TYR A 215 -19.87 3.62 -10.90
C TYR A 215 -20.87 3.23 -9.81
N LYS A 216 -21.62 4.21 -9.25
CA LYS A 216 -22.71 3.94 -8.30
C LYS A 216 -23.84 3.08 -8.85
N GLU A 217 -24.13 3.22 -10.16
CA GLU A 217 -25.17 2.44 -10.82
C GLU A 217 -24.78 0.96 -10.99
N VAL A 218 -23.48 0.66 -11.13
CA VAL A 218 -22.99 -0.68 -11.49
C VAL A 218 -22.34 -1.43 -10.35
N THR A 219 -21.92 -0.73 -9.27
CA THR A 219 -21.21 -1.39 -8.16
C THR A 219 -22.10 -2.35 -7.40
N SER A 220 -21.60 -3.56 -7.22
CA SER A 220 -22.19 -4.61 -6.39
C SER A 220 -21.69 -4.57 -4.94
N LEU A 221 -20.61 -3.83 -4.69
CA LEU A 221 -20.00 -3.71 -3.40
C LEU A 221 -20.89 -2.86 -2.48
N PHE A 222 -21.41 -3.46 -1.41
CA PHE A 222 -22.38 -2.83 -0.52
C PHE A 222 -21.85 -1.55 0.15
N VAL A 223 -22.68 -0.51 0.10
CA VAL A 223 -22.44 0.92 0.38
C VAL A 223 -21.98 1.25 1.82
N CYS A 224 -22.02 0.33 2.77
CA CYS A 224 -21.82 0.64 4.20
C CYS A 224 -20.38 0.92 4.64
N GLN A 225 -19.38 0.62 3.79
CA GLN A 225 -17.95 0.81 4.13
C GLN A 225 -17.22 1.77 3.17
N TYR A 226 -17.94 2.43 2.25
CA TYR A 226 -17.33 3.27 1.25
C TYR A 226 -17.61 4.74 1.49
N ARG A 227 -16.55 5.59 1.34
CA ARG A 227 -16.67 7.04 1.27
C ARG A 227 -16.47 7.51 -0.16
N TRP A 228 -17.38 8.34 -0.64
CA TRP A 228 -17.36 8.93 -1.97
C TRP A 228 -16.77 10.33 -1.91
N LEU A 229 -15.70 10.56 -2.66
CA LEU A 229 -15.08 11.88 -2.76
C LEU A 229 -15.22 12.41 -4.19
N CYS A 230 -16.09 13.41 -4.36
CA CYS A 230 -16.23 14.11 -5.63
C CYS A 230 -15.08 15.09 -5.82
N TRP A 231 -14.41 15.01 -6.96
CA TRP A 231 -13.35 15.92 -7.35
C TRP A 231 -13.77 16.73 -8.59
N GLN A 232 -13.71 18.07 -8.50
CA GLN A 232 -14.08 18.97 -9.61
C GLN A 232 -12.92 19.21 -10.61
N GLY A 233 -11.81 18.48 -10.53
CA GLY A 233 -10.66 18.59 -11.41
C GLY A 233 -10.34 17.27 -12.14
N THR A 234 -9.46 17.36 -13.16
CA THR A 234 -8.99 16.16 -13.88
C THR A 234 -8.06 15.32 -12.98
N THR A 235 -8.53 14.17 -12.54
CA THR A 235 -7.75 13.20 -11.72
C THR A 235 -6.53 12.62 -12.44
N THR A 236 -6.39 12.86 -13.73
CA THR A 236 -5.34 12.28 -14.59
C THR A 236 -3.93 12.76 -14.25
N ARG A 237 -3.77 13.79 -13.44
CA ARG A 237 -2.47 14.39 -13.08
C ARG A 237 -2.20 14.56 -11.58
N LEU A 238 -3.07 14.07 -10.72
CA LEU A 238 -2.77 14.11 -9.28
C LEU A 238 -1.66 13.09 -8.96
N LEU A 239 -0.54 13.61 -8.46
CA LEU A 239 0.49 12.77 -7.86
C LEU A 239 -0.10 12.07 -6.62
N PRO A 240 0.33 10.84 -6.29
CA PRO A 240 -0.15 10.11 -5.12
C PRO A 240 -0.15 10.93 -3.83
N VAL A 241 0.88 11.76 -3.63
CA VAL A 241 1.01 12.65 -2.47
C VAL A 241 -0.12 13.71 -2.40
N SER A 242 -0.51 14.28 -3.54
CA SER A 242 -1.60 15.28 -3.61
C SER A 242 -2.96 14.63 -3.36
N LEU A 243 -3.17 13.44 -3.90
CA LEU A 243 -4.36 12.62 -3.68
C LEU A 243 -4.47 12.21 -2.21
N GLY A 244 -3.36 11.80 -1.58
CA GLY A 244 -3.30 11.43 -0.17
C GLY A 244 -3.72 12.57 0.76
N LYS A 245 -3.28 13.79 0.49
CA LYS A 245 -3.67 14.97 1.28
C LYS A 245 -5.16 15.29 1.18
N LEU A 246 -5.79 14.98 0.04
CA LEU A 246 -7.23 15.19 -0.17
C LEU A 246 -8.08 14.11 0.49
N VAL A 247 -7.61 12.89 0.47
CA VAL A 247 -8.36 11.72 0.93
C VAL A 247 -8.22 11.52 2.44
N TRP A 248 -7.03 11.78 3.00
CA TRP A 248 -6.75 11.56 4.43
C TRP A 248 -7.74 12.23 5.40
N PRO A 249 -8.17 13.50 5.22
CA PRO A 249 -9.15 14.12 6.12
C PRO A 249 -10.53 13.45 6.12
N VAL A 250 -10.81 12.58 5.15
CA VAL A 250 -12.10 11.89 4.97
C VAL A 250 -12.09 10.49 5.60
N VAL A 251 -10.89 9.95 5.91
CA VAL A 251 -10.69 8.66 6.59
C VAL A 251 -10.95 8.77 8.06
#